data_4e4f75bf60dda2f5dc9efea8ed411b5d
#
_entry.id   4e4f75bf60dda2f5dc9efea8ed411b5d
#
_cell.length_a   1.000
_cell.length_b   1.000
_cell.length_c   1.000
_cell.angle_alpha   90.00
_cell.angle_beta   90.00
_cell.angle_gamma   90.00
#
_symmetry.space_group_name_H-M   'P 1'
#
loop_
_entity.id
_entity.type
_entity.pdbx_description
1 polymer ?
#
loop_
_entity_poly.entity_id
_entity_poly.type
_entity_poly.pdbx_seq_one_letter_code
_entity_poly.pdbx_strand_id
1 'polypeptide(L)'
;MAFEIQELPDVIRVIVLLNITKGSKIRKTTLKARIDHVCVNYACIEMNELDRALKEMSIEGLIIEKDNTVQLTAQGQKLGKEWESLLLKKEPIMEIVAGLVDGSITSLVVILSAFLATLTASSTLLGNPKTIVFAALLTLSAVAVTNFSSFLLGGITEDLADIMTLQNLMNYSLSDIPDKKDRDKSLLLVQKLFTLLGKQIHRSNLFGAIISGATTFLAGIVPIATYLLLPPIYNISISLSEVLVISGVFLVRYRSRKTRVNWKVTLAETVAIVIIATIVSLLLGSI
;
A
#
# COMPACT_ATOMS: atom_id res chain seq x y z
N MET A 1 -20.57 -10.44 -3.27
CA MET A 1 -21.12 -10.33 -1.92
C MET A 1 -20.28 -11.22 -1.02
N ALA A 2 -19.59 -10.63 -0.05
CA ALA A 2 -18.94 -11.42 1.00
C ALA A 2 -20.04 -12.08 1.82
N PHE A 3 -19.94 -13.39 2.09
CA PHE A 3 -20.85 -14.07 3.00
C PHE A 3 -20.48 -13.72 4.45
N GLU A 4 -21.46 -13.71 5.33
CA GLU A 4 -21.22 -13.53 6.76
C GLU A 4 -20.50 -14.76 7.33
N ILE A 5 -19.57 -14.54 8.25
CA ILE A 5 -18.84 -15.61 8.93
C ILE A 5 -19.54 -15.83 10.25
N GLN A 6 -20.37 -16.87 10.33
CA GLN A 6 -21.17 -17.18 11.51
C GLN A 6 -20.88 -18.57 12.08
N GLU A 7 -20.32 -19.47 11.27
CA GLU A 7 -20.07 -20.86 11.65
C GLU A 7 -18.66 -21.32 11.27
N LEU A 8 -18.23 -22.45 11.85
CA LEU A 8 -16.94 -23.07 11.50
C LEU A 8 -16.76 -23.36 10.00
N PRO A 9 -17.76 -23.86 9.25
CA PRO A 9 -17.64 -24.01 7.81
C PRO A 9 -17.30 -22.73 7.07
N ASP A 10 -17.82 -21.58 7.49
CA ASP A 10 -17.54 -20.29 6.83
C ASP A 10 -16.08 -19.88 6.98
N VAL A 11 -15.49 -20.08 8.16
CA VAL A 11 -14.05 -19.84 8.38
C VAL A 11 -13.22 -20.74 7.47
N ILE A 12 -13.57 -22.02 7.35
CA ILE A 12 -12.91 -22.98 6.48
C ILE A 12 -13.03 -22.52 5.01
N ARG A 13 -14.20 -22.06 4.58
CA ARG A 13 -14.45 -21.55 3.22
C ARG A 13 -13.54 -20.40 2.86
N VAL A 14 -13.37 -19.41 3.75
CA VAL A 14 -12.44 -18.27 3.53
C VAL A 14 -11.01 -18.78 3.37
N ILE A 15 -10.57 -19.68 4.26
CA ILE A 15 -9.23 -20.26 4.20
C ILE A 15 -9.02 -21.04 2.88
N VAL A 16 -10.01 -21.83 2.47
CA VAL A 16 -9.98 -22.58 1.20
C VAL A 16 -9.89 -21.64 0.01
N LEU A 17 -10.71 -20.59 -0.05
CA LEU A 17 -10.69 -19.58 -1.10
C LEU A 17 -9.32 -18.93 -1.21
N LEU A 18 -8.72 -18.49 -0.10
CA LEU A 18 -7.41 -17.84 -0.08
C LEU A 18 -6.26 -18.79 -0.51
N ASN A 19 -6.37 -20.10 -0.19
CA ASN A 19 -5.35 -21.08 -0.56
C ASN A 19 -5.42 -21.52 -2.03
N ILE A 20 -6.60 -21.47 -2.67
CA ILE A 20 -6.81 -21.94 -4.05
C ILE A 20 -6.84 -20.79 -5.06
N THR A 21 -6.88 -19.52 -4.66
CA THR A 21 -6.99 -18.34 -5.54
C THR A 21 -6.02 -18.31 -6.73
N LYS A 22 -4.94 -19.05 -6.67
CA LYS A 22 -3.93 -19.17 -7.74
C LYS A 22 -4.34 -20.09 -8.90
N GLY A 23 -5.61 -20.55 -8.97
CA GLY A 23 -6.16 -21.26 -10.13
C GLY A 23 -5.66 -22.71 -10.35
N SER A 24 -4.90 -23.26 -9.42
CA SER A 24 -4.36 -24.62 -9.51
C SER A 24 -5.35 -25.65 -8.96
N LYS A 25 -5.47 -26.78 -9.66
CA LYS A 25 -6.13 -27.97 -9.09
C LYS A 25 -5.32 -28.46 -7.89
N ILE A 26 -5.96 -28.60 -6.74
CA ILE A 26 -5.31 -29.06 -5.50
C ILE A 26 -6.00 -30.32 -5.04
N ARG A 27 -5.24 -31.32 -4.60
CA ARG A 27 -5.78 -32.52 -3.96
C ARG A 27 -6.33 -32.17 -2.57
N LYS A 28 -7.45 -32.76 -2.15
CA LYS A 28 -8.05 -32.53 -0.83
C LYS A 28 -7.05 -32.76 0.31
N THR A 29 -6.23 -33.81 0.22
CA THR A 29 -5.17 -34.10 1.21
C THR A 29 -4.11 -33.02 1.27
N THR A 30 -3.71 -32.46 0.14
CA THR A 30 -2.77 -31.34 0.08
C THR A 30 -3.37 -30.06 0.59
N LEU A 31 -4.67 -29.82 0.31
CA LEU A 31 -5.42 -28.67 0.84
C LEU A 31 -5.52 -28.77 2.36
N LYS A 32 -5.90 -29.94 2.89
CA LYS A 32 -5.91 -30.18 4.34
C LYS A 32 -4.56 -29.94 4.98
N ALA A 33 -3.49 -30.49 4.41
CA ALA A 33 -2.13 -30.29 4.92
C ALA A 33 -1.72 -28.79 4.93
N ARG A 34 -2.15 -28.01 3.93
CA ARG A 34 -1.90 -26.56 3.91
C ARG A 34 -2.68 -25.84 5.01
N ILE A 35 -3.93 -26.24 5.27
CA ILE A 35 -4.74 -25.68 6.34
C ILE A 35 -4.16 -26.08 7.71
N ASP A 36 -3.77 -27.32 7.90
CA ASP A 36 -3.12 -27.79 9.13
C ASP A 36 -1.76 -27.09 9.36
N HIS A 37 -1.03 -26.77 8.30
CA HIS A 37 0.22 -25.99 8.40
C HIS A 37 -0.03 -24.58 8.97
N VAL A 38 -1.21 -24.00 8.75
CA VAL A 38 -1.62 -22.74 9.37
C VAL A 38 -1.65 -22.88 10.89
N CYS A 39 -1.92 -24.05 11.40
CA CYS A 39 -2.05 -24.36 12.82
C CYS A 39 -0.78 -24.89 13.49
N VAL A 40 0.39 -24.74 12.83
CA VAL A 40 1.67 -25.13 13.43
C VAL A 40 1.70 -26.61 13.86
N ASN A 41 1.43 -27.52 12.92
CA ASN A 41 1.50 -28.98 13.08
C ASN A 41 0.43 -29.66 13.99
N TYR A 42 -0.62 -28.95 14.38
CA TYR A 42 -1.81 -29.59 14.99
C TYR A 42 -2.87 -29.75 13.91
N ALA A 43 -3.57 -30.90 13.90
CA ALA A 43 -4.73 -31.11 13.06
C ALA A 43 -5.84 -30.15 13.51
N CYS A 44 -5.96 -28.98 12.87
CA CYS A 44 -6.96 -27.97 13.19
C CYS A 44 -8.34 -28.38 12.73
N ILE A 45 -8.42 -29.09 11.61
CA ILE A 45 -9.66 -29.43 10.92
C ILE A 45 -9.68 -30.92 10.68
N GLU A 46 -10.79 -31.56 11.05
CA GLU A 46 -11.04 -32.94 10.67
C GLU A 46 -11.36 -33.03 9.17
N MET A 47 -11.10 -34.17 8.55
CA MET A 47 -11.39 -34.36 7.12
C MET A 47 -12.89 -34.20 6.82
N ASN A 48 -13.74 -34.61 7.75
CA ASN A 48 -15.18 -34.48 7.66
C ASN A 48 -15.65 -33.02 7.66
N GLU A 49 -15.01 -32.16 8.43
CA GLU A 49 -15.29 -30.71 8.49
C GLU A 49 -14.89 -30.02 7.16
N LEU A 50 -13.73 -30.40 6.64
CA LEU A 50 -13.30 -29.92 5.31
C LEU A 50 -14.24 -30.39 4.20
N ASP A 51 -14.60 -31.68 4.18
CA ASP A 51 -15.53 -32.24 3.19
C ASP A 51 -16.92 -31.59 3.26
N ARG A 52 -17.42 -31.27 4.46
CA ARG A 52 -18.67 -30.53 4.64
C ARG A 52 -18.57 -29.14 4.01
N ALA A 53 -17.54 -28.36 4.34
CA ALA A 53 -17.34 -27.03 3.78
C ALA A 53 -17.16 -27.07 2.25
N LEU A 54 -16.41 -28.05 1.72
CA LEU A 54 -16.25 -28.22 0.27
C LEU A 54 -17.57 -28.59 -0.41
N LYS A 55 -18.39 -29.44 0.20
CA LYS A 55 -19.71 -29.79 -0.34
C LYS A 55 -20.63 -28.58 -0.42
N GLU A 56 -20.66 -27.74 0.61
CA GLU A 56 -21.43 -26.49 0.61
C GLU A 56 -20.93 -25.53 -0.46
N MET A 57 -19.63 -25.33 -0.57
CA MET A 57 -19.02 -24.52 -1.64
C MET A 57 -19.32 -25.06 -3.05
N SER A 58 -19.44 -26.37 -3.21
CA SER A 58 -19.80 -27.00 -4.48
C SER A 58 -21.26 -26.75 -4.82
N ILE A 59 -22.18 -26.82 -3.83
CA ILE A 59 -23.60 -26.51 -4.02
C ILE A 59 -23.77 -25.04 -4.42
N GLU A 60 -23.01 -24.15 -3.84
CA GLU A 60 -23.00 -22.71 -4.20
C GLU A 60 -22.28 -22.40 -5.52
N GLY A 61 -21.73 -23.42 -6.18
CA GLY A 61 -21.03 -23.23 -7.45
C GLY A 61 -19.69 -22.51 -7.34
N LEU A 62 -19.08 -22.45 -6.16
CA LEU A 62 -17.80 -21.81 -5.93
C LEU A 62 -16.60 -22.69 -6.32
N ILE A 63 -16.77 -24.01 -6.20
CA ILE A 63 -15.74 -24.99 -6.54
C ILE A 63 -16.30 -26.11 -7.43
N ILE A 64 -15.38 -26.78 -8.13
CA ILE A 64 -15.64 -28.04 -8.83
C ILE A 64 -14.75 -29.08 -8.17
N GLU A 65 -15.40 -30.15 -7.69
CA GLU A 65 -14.73 -31.33 -7.15
C GLU A 65 -14.69 -32.43 -8.21
N LYS A 66 -13.51 -32.96 -8.52
CA LYS A 66 -13.31 -34.06 -9.47
C LYS A 66 -12.12 -34.93 -9.02
N ASP A 67 -12.34 -36.23 -8.90
CA ASP A 67 -11.27 -37.21 -8.61
C ASP A 67 -10.38 -36.83 -7.41
N ASN A 68 -11.01 -36.49 -6.28
CA ASN A 68 -10.33 -36.04 -5.05
C ASN A 68 -9.50 -34.74 -5.23
N THR A 69 -9.75 -33.98 -6.30
CA THR A 69 -9.17 -32.67 -6.53
C THR A 69 -10.23 -31.57 -6.49
N VAL A 70 -9.85 -30.42 -5.97
CA VAL A 70 -10.68 -29.24 -5.85
C VAL A 70 -10.13 -28.13 -6.72
N GLN A 71 -11.00 -27.46 -7.46
CA GLN A 71 -10.67 -26.30 -8.30
C GLN A 71 -11.74 -25.22 -8.12
N LEU A 72 -11.33 -23.94 -8.06
CA LEU A 72 -12.28 -22.83 -8.04
C LEU A 72 -12.96 -22.65 -9.40
N THR A 73 -14.27 -22.37 -9.39
CA THR A 73 -15.00 -21.86 -10.54
C THR A 73 -14.64 -20.40 -10.81
N ALA A 74 -15.13 -19.83 -11.90
CA ALA A 74 -15.00 -18.40 -12.18
C ALA A 74 -15.59 -17.53 -11.04
N GLN A 75 -16.73 -17.97 -10.48
CA GLN A 75 -17.38 -17.30 -9.35
C GLN A 75 -16.55 -17.44 -8.07
N GLY A 76 -16.04 -18.63 -7.77
CA GLY A 76 -15.15 -18.85 -6.62
C GLY A 76 -13.84 -18.07 -6.73
N GLN A 77 -13.25 -17.95 -7.93
CA GLN A 77 -12.08 -17.12 -8.17
C GLN A 77 -12.36 -15.64 -7.94
N LYS A 78 -13.52 -15.15 -8.36
CA LYS A 78 -13.93 -13.75 -8.12
C LYS A 78 -14.07 -13.48 -6.63
N LEU A 79 -14.81 -14.34 -5.92
CA LEU A 79 -15.00 -14.23 -4.48
C LEU A 79 -13.66 -14.35 -3.70
N GLY A 80 -12.80 -15.29 -4.08
CA GLY A 80 -11.47 -15.42 -3.48
C GLY A 80 -10.60 -14.17 -3.68
N LYS A 81 -10.66 -13.52 -4.85
CA LYS A 81 -9.98 -12.25 -5.09
C LYS A 81 -10.57 -11.09 -4.28
N GLU A 82 -11.89 -11.07 -4.09
CA GLU A 82 -12.54 -10.09 -3.22
C GLU A 82 -12.04 -10.23 -1.77
N TRP A 83 -12.02 -11.44 -1.23
CA TRP A 83 -11.46 -11.73 0.09
C TRP A 83 -9.97 -11.40 0.18
N GLU A 84 -9.19 -11.78 -0.83
CA GLU A 84 -7.77 -11.44 -0.87
C GLU A 84 -7.54 -9.92 -0.89
N SER A 85 -8.39 -9.15 -1.60
CA SER A 85 -8.29 -7.68 -1.65
C SER A 85 -8.73 -6.99 -0.36
N LEU A 86 -9.65 -7.61 0.39
CA LEU A 86 -10.08 -7.12 1.70
C LEU A 86 -9.03 -7.35 2.78
N LEU A 87 -8.36 -8.52 2.72
CA LEU A 87 -7.40 -8.93 3.73
C LEU A 87 -5.95 -8.50 3.43
N LEU A 88 -5.63 -8.23 2.17
CA LEU A 88 -4.27 -7.92 1.72
C LEU A 88 -4.25 -6.67 0.85
N LYS A 89 -3.58 -5.64 1.32
CA LYS A 89 -3.31 -4.44 0.54
C LYS A 89 -2.36 -4.78 -0.61
N LYS A 90 -2.80 -4.62 -1.87
CA LYS A 90 -2.04 -5.08 -3.04
C LYS A 90 -1.23 -4.01 -3.76
N GLU A 91 -1.68 -2.76 -3.73
CA GLU A 91 -1.05 -1.69 -4.52
C GLU A 91 -0.59 -0.55 -3.60
N PRO A 92 0.67 -0.13 -3.70
CA PRO A 92 1.21 0.97 -2.91
C PRO A 92 0.81 2.34 -3.50
N ILE A 93 -0.51 2.58 -3.59
CA ILE A 93 -1.05 3.80 -4.21
C ILE A 93 -0.74 5.03 -3.37
N MET A 94 -0.98 4.94 -2.07
CA MET A 94 -0.74 6.05 -1.13
C MET A 94 0.74 6.39 -1.07
N GLU A 95 1.59 5.39 -1.06
CA GLU A 95 3.03 5.50 -1.01
C GLU A 95 3.60 6.23 -2.24
N ILE A 96 3.10 5.88 -3.44
CA ILE A 96 3.49 6.55 -4.70
C ILE A 96 2.99 8.00 -4.70
N VAL A 97 1.72 8.23 -4.33
CA VAL A 97 1.13 9.58 -4.31
C VAL A 97 1.89 10.47 -3.34
N ALA A 98 2.13 10.01 -2.12
CA ALA A 98 2.87 10.77 -1.12
C ALA A 98 4.30 11.06 -1.59
N GLY A 99 4.99 10.06 -2.13
CA GLY A 99 6.35 10.24 -2.66
C GLY A 99 6.42 11.28 -3.80
N LEU A 100 5.46 11.27 -4.71
CA LEU A 100 5.38 12.26 -5.79
C LEU A 100 5.12 13.68 -5.25
N VAL A 101 4.21 13.82 -4.27
CA VAL A 101 3.90 15.11 -3.64
C VAL A 101 5.15 15.65 -2.95
N ASP A 102 5.75 14.86 -2.06
CA ASP A 102 6.87 15.31 -1.24
C ASP A 102 8.13 15.59 -2.06
N GLY A 103 8.41 14.78 -3.05
CA GLY A 103 9.52 15.02 -3.98
C GLY A 103 9.31 16.29 -4.81
N SER A 104 8.09 16.52 -5.31
CA SER A 104 7.75 17.72 -6.07
C SER A 104 7.83 19.00 -5.23
N ILE A 105 7.28 18.98 -4.00
CA ILE A 105 7.33 20.13 -3.09
C ILE A 105 8.77 20.42 -2.68
N THR A 106 9.53 19.39 -2.33
CA THR A 106 10.94 19.55 -1.95
C THR A 106 11.75 20.15 -3.08
N SER A 107 11.60 19.67 -4.31
CA SER A 107 12.30 20.22 -5.46
C SER A 107 11.89 21.66 -5.76
N LEU A 108 10.61 21.98 -5.67
CA LEU A 108 10.09 23.34 -5.83
C LEU A 108 10.74 24.29 -4.81
N VAL A 109 10.72 23.95 -3.53
CA VAL A 109 11.30 24.76 -2.45
C VAL A 109 12.80 24.95 -2.66
N VAL A 110 13.53 23.89 -2.98
CA VAL A 110 14.97 23.96 -3.25
C VAL A 110 15.30 24.85 -4.44
N ILE A 111 14.59 24.71 -5.55
CA ILE A 111 14.82 25.51 -6.78
C ILE A 111 14.50 26.98 -6.51
N LEU A 112 13.37 27.29 -5.85
CA LEU A 112 13.01 28.66 -5.51
C LEU A 112 14.00 29.29 -4.53
N SER A 113 14.41 28.55 -3.49
CA SER A 113 15.41 29.03 -2.53
C SER A 113 16.77 29.30 -3.19
N ALA A 114 17.20 28.40 -4.07
CA ALA A 114 18.44 28.57 -4.81
C ALA A 114 18.37 29.79 -5.76
N PHE A 115 17.23 29.98 -6.43
CA PHE A 115 17.01 31.13 -7.30
C PHE A 115 17.01 32.46 -6.50
N LEU A 116 16.29 32.52 -5.39
CA LEU A 116 16.29 33.71 -4.50
C LEU A 116 17.67 34.00 -3.97
N ALA A 117 18.45 32.99 -3.56
CA ALA A 117 19.80 33.15 -3.11
C ALA A 117 20.72 33.76 -4.22
N THR A 118 20.49 33.39 -5.48
CA THR A 118 21.24 34.01 -6.61
C THR A 118 20.87 35.46 -6.86
N LEU A 119 19.61 35.87 -6.57
CA LEU A 119 19.16 37.26 -6.72
C LEU A 119 19.65 38.16 -5.58
N THR A 120 19.75 37.62 -4.37
CA THR A 120 20.10 38.40 -3.16
C THR A 120 21.62 38.39 -2.85
N ALA A 121 22.37 37.42 -3.38
CA ALA A 121 23.79 37.29 -3.14
C ALA A 121 24.61 38.38 -3.84
N SER A 122 24.66 39.55 -3.22
CA SER A 122 25.65 40.57 -3.59
C SER A 122 27.06 40.33 -2.99
N SER A 123 27.31 39.25 -2.25
CA SER A 123 28.62 38.94 -1.68
C SER A 123 28.81 37.51 -1.15
N THR A 124 29.63 36.76 -1.80
CA THR A 124 30.82 35.99 -1.39
C THR A 124 30.73 34.69 -0.59
N LEU A 125 29.73 34.35 0.23
CA LEU A 125 29.78 33.12 1.02
C LEU A 125 28.71 32.06 0.68
N LEU A 126 27.53 32.45 0.25
CA LEU A 126 26.44 31.54 -0.15
C LEU A 126 26.43 31.17 -1.64
N GLY A 127 27.26 31.82 -2.45
CA GLY A 127 27.28 31.71 -3.91
C GLY A 127 28.08 30.53 -4.49
N ASN A 128 28.59 29.60 -3.67
CA ASN A 128 29.28 28.43 -4.25
C ASN A 128 28.25 27.42 -4.75
N PRO A 129 28.12 27.18 -6.06
CA PRO A 129 27.14 26.26 -6.62
C PRO A 129 27.27 24.85 -6.04
N LYS A 130 28.47 24.42 -5.62
CA LYS A 130 28.68 23.12 -4.99
C LYS A 130 27.97 23.00 -3.62
N THR A 131 27.92 24.06 -2.83
CA THR A 131 27.26 24.09 -1.52
C THR A 131 25.73 23.97 -1.68
N ILE A 132 25.18 24.69 -2.68
CA ILE A 132 23.74 24.64 -2.99
C ILE A 132 23.34 23.23 -3.46
N VAL A 133 24.14 22.63 -4.37
CA VAL A 133 23.94 21.26 -4.84
C VAL A 133 23.95 20.26 -3.69
N PHE A 134 24.96 20.37 -2.82
CA PHE A 134 25.10 19.47 -1.69
C PHE A 134 23.92 19.60 -0.71
N ALA A 135 23.53 20.82 -0.37
CA ALA A 135 22.37 21.08 0.49
C ALA A 135 21.06 20.54 -0.12
N ALA A 136 20.87 20.74 -1.43
CA ALA A 136 19.71 20.24 -2.16
C ALA A 136 19.61 18.71 -2.13
N LEU A 137 20.71 18.02 -2.41
CA LEU A 137 20.77 16.56 -2.38
C LEU A 137 20.60 16.01 -0.96
N LEU A 138 21.18 16.66 0.03
CA LEU A 138 21.03 16.29 1.44
C LEU A 138 19.58 16.42 1.88
N THR A 139 18.92 17.53 1.57
CA THR A 139 17.51 17.76 1.90
C THR A 139 16.61 16.73 1.23
N LEU A 140 16.79 16.50 -0.07
CA LEU A 140 16.01 15.50 -0.81
C LEU A 140 16.21 14.09 -0.25
N SER A 141 17.45 13.74 0.08
CA SER A 141 17.77 12.44 0.68
C SER A 141 17.13 12.29 2.06
N ALA A 142 17.16 13.35 2.89
CA ALA A 142 16.52 13.35 4.19
C ALA A 142 14.99 13.14 4.08
N VAL A 143 14.34 13.86 3.15
CA VAL A 143 12.89 13.70 2.92
C VAL A 143 12.56 12.29 2.41
N ALA A 144 13.35 11.75 1.49
CA ALA A 144 13.16 10.39 0.98
C ALA A 144 13.29 9.33 2.08
N VAL A 145 14.29 9.47 2.99
CA VAL A 145 14.47 8.59 4.15
C VAL A 145 13.34 8.75 5.15
N THR A 146 12.89 9.98 5.39
CA THR A 146 11.72 10.24 6.26
C THR A 146 10.47 9.58 5.72
N ASN A 147 10.19 9.69 4.43
CA ASN A 147 9.06 9.03 3.80
C ASN A 147 9.17 7.51 3.87
N PHE A 148 10.33 6.94 3.55
CA PHE A 148 10.56 5.51 3.74
C PHE A 148 10.24 5.09 5.18
N SER A 149 10.76 5.79 6.18
CA SER A 149 10.57 5.47 7.60
C SER A 149 9.11 5.63 8.04
N SER A 150 8.45 6.71 7.60
CA SER A 150 7.05 6.98 7.93
C SER A 150 6.11 5.91 7.38
N PHE A 151 6.30 5.50 6.13
CA PHE A 151 5.49 4.42 5.54
C PHE A 151 5.85 3.04 6.09
N LEU A 152 7.11 2.80 6.47
CA LEU A 152 7.48 1.54 7.10
C LEU A 152 6.84 1.39 8.49
N LEU A 153 6.97 2.40 9.32
CA LEU A 153 6.47 2.35 10.70
C LEU A 153 4.97 2.62 10.79
N GLY A 154 4.49 3.65 10.09
CA GLY A 154 3.07 4.03 10.06
C GLY A 154 2.21 2.98 9.39
N GLY A 155 2.63 2.49 8.21
CA GLY A 155 1.89 1.45 7.48
C GLY A 155 1.77 0.14 8.26
N ILE A 156 2.84 -0.31 8.94
CA ILE A 156 2.76 -1.50 9.80
C ILE A 156 1.75 -1.28 10.93
N THR A 157 1.77 -0.10 11.56
CA THR A 157 0.89 0.21 12.69
C THR A 157 -0.57 0.27 12.25
N GLU A 158 -0.87 0.92 11.14
CA GLU A 158 -2.21 1.04 10.58
C GLU A 158 -2.77 -0.33 10.18
N ASP A 159 -2.01 -1.10 9.40
CA ASP A 159 -2.46 -2.40 8.92
C ASP A 159 -2.62 -3.42 10.06
N LEU A 160 -1.80 -3.36 11.10
CA LEU A 160 -1.98 -4.20 12.30
C LEU A 160 -3.23 -3.79 13.08
N ALA A 161 -3.54 -2.51 13.19
CA ALA A 161 -4.76 -2.02 13.83
C ALA A 161 -6.01 -2.48 13.06
N ASP A 162 -5.98 -2.41 11.72
CA ASP A 162 -7.06 -2.90 10.86
C ASP A 162 -7.27 -4.41 11.02
N ILE A 163 -6.18 -5.18 11.03
CA ILE A 163 -6.24 -6.63 11.29
C ILE A 163 -6.84 -6.93 12.66
N MET A 164 -6.39 -6.24 13.71
CA MET A 164 -6.93 -6.45 15.06
C MET A 164 -8.43 -6.12 15.11
N THR A 165 -8.85 -5.07 14.42
CA THR A 165 -10.27 -4.70 14.33
C THR A 165 -11.07 -5.77 13.61
N LEU A 166 -10.61 -6.26 12.47
CA LEU A 166 -11.26 -7.35 11.75
C LEU A 166 -11.30 -8.65 12.57
N GLN A 167 -10.20 -8.99 13.24
CA GLN A 167 -10.13 -10.15 14.12
C GLN A 167 -11.13 -10.04 15.26
N ASN A 168 -11.25 -8.88 15.89
CA ASN A 168 -12.21 -8.65 16.97
C ASN A 168 -13.67 -8.77 16.48
N LEU A 169 -13.98 -8.23 15.29
CA LEU A 169 -15.30 -8.38 14.69
C LEU A 169 -15.63 -9.85 14.39
N MET A 170 -14.68 -10.60 13.82
CA MET A 170 -14.87 -12.03 13.57
C MET A 170 -14.99 -12.83 14.85
N ASN A 171 -14.19 -12.53 15.87
CA ASN A 171 -14.28 -13.18 17.17
C ASN A 171 -15.64 -12.93 17.83
N TYR A 172 -16.16 -11.70 17.72
CA TYR A 172 -17.49 -11.36 18.23
C TYR A 172 -18.58 -12.17 17.51
N SER A 173 -18.56 -12.20 16.18
CA SER A 173 -19.51 -12.99 15.38
C SER A 173 -19.45 -14.49 15.70
N LEU A 174 -18.25 -15.05 15.88
CA LEU A 174 -18.05 -16.47 16.18
C LEU A 174 -18.31 -16.83 17.65
N SER A 175 -18.39 -15.84 18.55
CA SER A 175 -18.69 -16.09 19.96
C SER A 175 -20.11 -16.62 20.18
N ASP A 176 -21.02 -16.36 19.24
CA ASP A 176 -22.41 -16.78 19.28
C ASP A 176 -22.65 -18.24 18.84
N ILE A 177 -21.60 -18.97 18.40
CA ILE A 177 -21.68 -20.38 18.03
C ILE A 177 -22.08 -21.20 19.27
N PRO A 178 -23.19 -21.95 19.22
CA PRO A 178 -23.71 -22.70 20.38
C PRO A 178 -22.79 -23.83 20.83
N ASP A 179 -22.16 -24.54 19.86
CA ASP A 179 -21.24 -25.63 20.17
C ASP A 179 -19.88 -25.06 20.60
N LYS A 180 -19.50 -25.35 21.83
CA LYS A 180 -18.24 -24.91 22.43
C LYS A 180 -17.01 -25.41 21.63
N LYS A 181 -17.04 -26.65 21.15
CA LYS A 181 -15.93 -27.26 20.41
C LYS A 181 -15.72 -26.55 19.07
N ASP A 182 -16.80 -26.30 18.34
CA ASP A 182 -16.77 -25.61 17.04
C ASP A 182 -16.38 -24.14 17.19
N ARG A 183 -16.89 -23.48 18.26
CA ARG A 183 -16.51 -22.11 18.61
C ARG A 183 -15.00 -21.98 18.87
N ASP A 184 -14.46 -22.81 19.76
CA ASP A 184 -13.05 -22.75 20.15
C ASP A 184 -12.13 -23.04 18.95
N LYS A 185 -12.52 -23.98 18.07
CA LYS A 185 -11.82 -24.26 16.80
C LYS A 185 -11.86 -23.07 15.84
N SER A 186 -13.03 -22.46 15.67
CA SER A 186 -13.23 -21.31 14.79
C SER A 186 -12.36 -20.13 15.21
N LEU A 187 -12.36 -19.79 16.50
CA LEU A 187 -11.54 -18.73 17.08
C LEU A 187 -10.04 -19.01 16.90
N LEU A 188 -9.61 -20.25 17.09
CA LEU A 188 -8.21 -20.64 16.88
C LEU A 188 -7.80 -20.48 15.40
N LEU A 189 -8.66 -20.92 14.47
CA LEU A 189 -8.41 -20.80 13.03
C LEU A 189 -8.29 -19.34 12.60
N VAL A 190 -9.20 -18.49 13.06
CA VAL A 190 -9.19 -17.04 12.80
C VAL A 190 -7.91 -16.43 13.34
N GLN A 191 -7.54 -16.69 14.59
CA GLN A 191 -6.32 -16.18 15.18
C GLN A 191 -5.06 -16.57 14.38
N LYS A 192 -5.01 -17.84 13.91
CA LYS A 192 -3.89 -18.32 13.09
C LYS A 192 -3.86 -17.70 11.70
N LEU A 193 -5.03 -17.56 11.06
CA LEU A 193 -5.17 -16.88 9.78
C LEU A 193 -4.62 -15.45 9.88
N PHE A 194 -5.02 -14.67 10.86
CA PHE A 194 -4.57 -13.30 11.06
C PHE A 194 -3.09 -13.19 11.41
N THR A 195 -2.54 -14.17 12.12
CA THR A 195 -1.08 -14.23 12.36
C THR A 195 -0.27 -14.41 11.06
N LEU A 196 -0.77 -15.23 10.13
CA LEU A 196 -0.14 -15.39 8.81
C LEU A 196 -0.28 -14.15 7.94
N LEU A 197 -1.46 -13.53 7.95
CA LEU A 197 -1.72 -12.28 7.25
C LEU A 197 -0.79 -11.17 7.74
N GLY A 198 -0.55 -11.06 9.04
CA GLY A 198 0.37 -10.09 9.62
C GLY A 198 1.80 -10.18 9.06
N LYS A 199 2.32 -11.41 8.85
CA LYS A 199 3.65 -11.60 8.22
C LYS A 199 3.68 -11.11 6.76
N GLN A 200 2.60 -11.36 6.02
CA GLN A 200 2.52 -10.95 4.62
C GLN A 200 2.39 -9.43 4.48
N ILE A 201 1.65 -8.81 5.38
CA ILE A 201 1.49 -7.35 5.47
C ILE A 201 2.82 -6.67 5.76
N HIS A 202 3.60 -7.17 6.71
CA HIS A 202 4.92 -6.61 7.00
C HIS A 202 5.82 -6.55 5.75
N ARG A 203 5.81 -7.61 4.94
CA ARG A 203 6.56 -7.62 3.67
C ARG A 203 5.99 -6.64 2.63
N SER A 204 4.67 -6.49 2.57
CA SER A 204 4.01 -5.52 1.69
C SER A 204 4.37 -4.08 2.08
N ASN A 205 4.37 -3.78 3.39
CA ASN A 205 4.69 -2.45 3.91
C ASN A 205 6.15 -2.08 3.70
N LEU A 206 7.08 -3.03 3.83
CA LEU A 206 8.48 -2.79 3.47
C LEU A 206 8.61 -2.41 1.98
N PHE A 207 7.90 -3.12 1.10
CA PHE A 207 7.89 -2.80 -0.33
C PHE A 207 7.26 -1.44 -0.62
N GLY A 208 6.14 -1.11 0.03
CA GLY A 208 5.49 0.20 -0.04
C GLY A 208 6.40 1.33 0.42
N ALA A 209 7.09 1.15 1.55
CA ALA A 209 8.04 2.11 2.07
C ALA A 209 9.21 2.37 1.11
N ILE A 210 9.78 1.31 0.51
CA ILE A 210 10.82 1.44 -0.52
C ILE A 210 10.31 2.25 -1.71
N ILE A 211 9.10 1.95 -2.17
CA ILE A 211 8.48 2.69 -3.28
C ILE A 211 8.27 4.15 -2.92
N SER A 212 7.79 4.46 -1.71
CA SER A 212 7.59 5.85 -1.26
C SER A 212 8.90 6.63 -1.25
N GLY A 213 9.94 6.11 -0.59
CA GLY A 213 11.26 6.75 -0.58
C GLY A 213 11.86 6.93 -1.99
N ALA A 214 11.75 5.89 -2.84
CA ALA A 214 12.25 5.95 -4.21
C ALA A 214 11.49 6.96 -5.07
N THR A 215 10.17 7.01 -4.99
CA THR A 215 9.34 7.99 -5.73
C THR A 215 9.60 9.41 -5.26
N THR A 216 9.78 9.65 -3.97
CA THR A 216 10.19 10.96 -3.42
C THR A 216 11.52 11.39 -4.01
N PHE A 217 12.51 10.51 -3.95
CA PHE A 217 13.84 10.82 -4.47
C PHE A 217 13.83 11.08 -5.97
N LEU A 218 13.18 10.23 -6.76
CA LEU A 218 13.09 10.37 -8.21
C LEU A 218 12.31 11.62 -8.64
N ALA A 219 11.19 11.90 -7.98
CA ALA A 219 10.38 13.08 -8.29
C ALA A 219 11.12 14.40 -7.97
N GLY A 220 12.00 14.39 -6.96
CA GLY A 220 12.78 15.58 -6.60
C GLY A 220 14.11 15.71 -7.35
N ILE A 221 14.83 14.59 -7.60
CA ILE A 221 16.15 14.63 -8.20
C ILE A 221 16.13 15.16 -9.65
N VAL A 222 15.10 14.86 -10.43
CA VAL A 222 14.99 15.24 -11.84
C VAL A 222 14.97 16.77 -11.97
N PRO A 223 14.01 17.52 -11.36
CA PRO A 223 14.00 18.98 -11.47
C PRO A 223 15.24 19.65 -10.86
N ILE A 224 15.77 19.11 -9.74
CA ILE A 224 16.97 19.65 -9.11
C ILE A 224 18.19 19.46 -10.02
N ALA A 225 18.37 18.28 -10.60
CA ALA A 225 19.48 18.02 -11.52
C ALA A 225 19.39 18.91 -12.77
N THR A 226 18.19 19.07 -13.32
CA THR A 226 17.96 19.98 -14.46
C THR A 226 18.32 21.41 -14.12
N TYR A 227 17.91 21.90 -12.94
CA TYR A 227 18.27 23.24 -12.46
C TYR A 227 19.78 23.44 -12.37
N LEU A 228 20.53 22.41 -11.97
CA LEU A 228 21.97 22.47 -11.75
C LEU A 228 22.79 22.31 -13.03
N LEU A 229 22.30 21.54 -14.00
CA LEU A 229 23.03 21.19 -15.22
C LEU A 229 22.79 22.17 -16.36
N LEU A 230 21.65 22.85 -16.37
CA LEU A 230 21.31 23.79 -17.44
C LEU A 230 21.91 25.18 -17.22
N PRO A 231 22.18 25.94 -18.33
CA PRO A 231 22.60 27.34 -18.27
C PRO A 231 21.59 28.22 -17.50
N PRO A 232 22.03 29.28 -16.79
CA PRO A 232 21.20 30.13 -15.95
C PRO A 232 19.94 30.72 -16.62
N ILE A 233 19.98 30.89 -17.94
CA ILE A 233 18.86 31.48 -18.71
C ILE A 233 17.64 30.53 -18.75
N TYR A 234 17.88 29.20 -18.80
CA TYR A 234 16.84 28.21 -19.02
C TYR A 234 16.57 27.34 -17.80
N ASN A 235 17.49 27.28 -16.83
CA ASN A 235 17.48 26.32 -15.74
C ASN A 235 16.21 26.39 -14.90
N ILE A 236 15.80 27.60 -14.47
CA ILE A 236 14.60 27.75 -13.64
C ILE A 236 13.31 27.43 -14.39
N SER A 237 13.17 27.92 -15.64
CA SER A 237 11.95 27.72 -16.42
C SER A 237 11.72 26.25 -16.74
N ILE A 238 12.77 25.52 -17.12
CA ILE A 238 12.67 24.10 -17.45
C ILE A 238 12.42 23.27 -16.17
N SER A 239 13.17 23.52 -15.10
CA SER A 239 12.99 22.79 -13.84
C SER A 239 11.62 22.98 -13.22
N LEU A 240 11.08 24.20 -13.22
CA LEU A 240 9.72 24.46 -12.77
C LEU A 240 8.67 23.80 -13.67
N SER A 241 8.91 23.75 -14.99
CA SER A 241 8.04 23.01 -15.92
C SER A 241 8.02 21.51 -15.61
N GLU A 242 9.17 20.92 -15.27
CA GLU A 242 9.26 19.51 -14.85
C GLU A 242 8.49 19.26 -13.56
N VAL A 243 8.61 20.13 -12.55
CA VAL A 243 7.80 20.04 -11.32
C VAL A 243 6.30 20.08 -11.65
N LEU A 244 5.89 21.01 -12.54
CA LEU A 244 4.48 21.10 -12.97
C LEU A 244 4.01 19.85 -13.71
N VAL A 245 4.86 19.24 -14.55
CA VAL A 245 4.54 17.99 -15.25
C VAL A 245 4.43 16.84 -14.25
N ILE A 246 5.36 16.71 -13.33
CA ILE A 246 5.34 15.66 -12.31
C ILE A 246 4.09 15.80 -11.43
N SER A 247 3.81 16.99 -10.90
CA SER A 247 2.68 17.23 -10.01
C SER A 247 1.35 17.29 -10.77
N GLY A 248 1.28 18.05 -11.88
CA GLY A 248 0.03 18.29 -12.60
C GLY A 248 -0.41 17.12 -13.48
N VAL A 249 0.54 16.44 -14.14
CA VAL A 249 0.19 15.35 -15.07
C VAL A 249 0.30 13.99 -14.39
N PHE A 250 1.50 13.63 -13.88
CA PHE A 250 1.71 12.31 -13.30
C PHE A 250 0.90 12.11 -12.02
N LEU A 251 1.02 12.98 -11.02
CA LEU A 251 0.33 12.85 -9.75
C LEU A 251 -1.19 12.91 -9.93
N VAL A 252 -1.71 13.95 -10.61
CA VAL A 252 -3.15 14.14 -10.79
C VAL A 252 -3.76 12.98 -11.57
N ARG A 253 -3.13 12.57 -12.69
CA ARG A 253 -3.61 11.47 -13.52
C ARG A 253 -3.52 10.12 -12.82
N TYR A 254 -2.43 9.87 -12.09
CA TYR A 254 -2.24 8.63 -11.35
C TYR A 254 -3.27 8.50 -10.21
N ARG A 255 -3.37 9.51 -9.35
CA ARG A 255 -4.32 9.54 -8.23
C ARG A 255 -5.77 9.43 -8.72
N SER A 256 -6.17 10.25 -9.68
CA SER A 256 -7.54 10.25 -10.21
C SER A 256 -7.95 8.88 -10.80
N ARG A 257 -7.05 8.21 -11.53
CA ARG A 257 -7.33 6.89 -12.10
C ARG A 257 -7.44 5.79 -11.04
N LYS A 258 -6.61 5.84 -10.01
CA LYS A 258 -6.53 4.79 -8.99
C LYS A 258 -7.57 4.94 -7.90
N THR A 259 -7.85 6.18 -7.46
CA THR A 259 -8.79 6.47 -6.37
C THR A 259 -10.20 6.77 -6.85
N ARG A 260 -10.44 6.85 -8.16
CA ARG A 260 -11.73 7.26 -8.77
C ARG A 260 -12.18 8.67 -8.35
N VAL A 261 -11.29 9.46 -7.77
CA VAL A 261 -11.57 10.87 -7.45
C VAL A 261 -11.57 11.70 -8.72
N ASN A 262 -12.44 12.69 -8.80
CA ASN A 262 -12.50 13.58 -9.96
C ASN A 262 -11.16 14.32 -10.12
N TRP A 263 -10.58 14.23 -11.32
CA TRP A 263 -9.28 14.84 -11.61
C TRP A 263 -9.23 16.35 -11.34
N LYS A 264 -10.37 17.05 -11.47
CA LYS A 264 -10.47 18.49 -11.17
C LYS A 264 -10.25 18.80 -9.68
N VAL A 265 -10.78 17.92 -8.80
CA VAL A 265 -10.59 18.03 -7.35
C VAL A 265 -9.11 17.81 -7.01
N THR A 266 -8.53 16.73 -7.54
CA THR A 266 -7.12 16.42 -7.32
C THR A 266 -6.20 17.54 -7.84
N LEU A 267 -6.54 18.13 -8.99
CA LEU A 267 -5.79 19.26 -9.55
C LEU A 267 -5.89 20.49 -8.62
N ALA A 268 -7.09 20.83 -8.16
CA ALA A 268 -7.31 21.97 -7.25
C ALA A 268 -6.53 21.81 -5.93
N GLU A 269 -6.57 20.61 -5.33
CA GLU A 269 -5.80 20.28 -4.14
C GLU A 269 -4.28 20.42 -4.40
N THR A 270 -3.78 19.88 -5.50
CA THR A 270 -2.35 19.96 -5.84
C THR A 270 -1.91 21.41 -6.05
N VAL A 271 -2.70 22.20 -6.77
CA VAL A 271 -2.41 23.64 -7.00
C VAL A 271 -2.41 24.39 -5.68
N ALA A 272 -3.38 24.15 -4.79
CA ALA A 272 -3.41 24.79 -3.47
C ALA A 272 -2.15 24.48 -2.64
N ILE A 273 -1.72 23.21 -2.63
CA ILE A 273 -0.50 22.80 -1.93
C ILE A 273 0.73 23.50 -2.51
N VAL A 274 0.87 23.55 -3.83
CA VAL A 274 2.00 24.21 -4.50
C VAL A 274 2.01 25.72 -4.20
N ILE A 275 0.86 26.38 -4.20
CA ILE A 275 0.76 27.80 -3.84
C ILE A 275 1.19 28.04 -2.40
N ILE A 276 0.71 27.23 -1.45
CA ILE A 276 1.10 27.33 -0.04
C ILE A 276 2.61 27.11 0.11
N ALA A 277 3.17 26.08 -0.49
CA ALA A 277 4.62 25.79 -0.45
C ALA A 277 5.44 26.95 -1.03
N THR A 278 4.99 27.55 -2.14
CA THR A 278 5.62 28.70 -2.75
C THR A 278 5.59 29.92 -1.83
N ILE A 279 4.44 30.24 -1.25
CA ILE A 279 4.30 31.38 -0.33
C ILE A 279 5.23 31.20 0.90
N VAL A 280 5.21 30.00 1.49
CA VAL A 280 6.08 29.72 2.64
C VAL A 280 7.57 29.84 2.26
N SER A 281 7.96 29.31 1.11
CA SER A 281 9.34 29.42 0.61
C SER A 281 9.78 30.88 0.40
N LEU A 282 8.90 31.71 -0.18
CA LEU A 282 9.17 33.13 -0.39
C LEU A 282 9.28 33.91 0.92
N LEU A 283 8.40 33.64 1.89
CA LEU A 283 8.44 34.27 3.21
C LEU A 283 9.71 33.92 3.98
N LEU A 284 10.12 32.64 3.97
CA LEU A 284 11.36 32.21 4.63
C LEU A 284 12.62 32.70 3.91
N GLY A 285 12.59 32.81 2.59
CA GLY A 285 13.71 33.30 1.79
C GLY A 285 13.88 34.82 1.83
N SER A 286 12.92 35.57 2.39
CA SER A 286 13.01 37.03 2.56
C SER A 286 13.57 37.46 3.92
N ILE A 287 13.79 36.53 4.84
CA ILE A 287 14.44 36.73 6.14
C ILE A 287 15.93 36.52 6.00
#